data_33b648633c0450f80bad26ec2a9cdd9f
#
_entry.id   33b648633c0450f80bad26ec2a9cdd9f
#
_cell.length_a   1.000
_cell.length_b   1.000
_cell.length_c   1.000
_cell.angle_alpha   90.00
_cell.angle_beta   90.00
_cell.angle_gamma   90.00
#
_symmetry.space_group_name_H-M   'P 1'
#
loop_
_entity.id
_entity.type
_entity.pdbx_description
1 polymer ?
#
loop_
_entity_poly.entity_id
_entity_poly.type
_entity_poly.pdbx_seq_one_letter_code
_entity_poly.pdbx_strand_id
1 'polypeptide(L)'
;MEQVTEADYDALVIPGGFAPDKLRRSQAVLDLVRAFDAGGKPIAFICHAGWVPISAKILKGRRATSVSAIRDDMENADTDWTDEPTVVDGNLISAKTPADLGPWMKALLRAIG
;
A
#
# COMPACT_ATOMS: atom_id res chain seq x y z
N MET A 1 12.09 -10.49 6.92
CA MET A 1 11.87 -9.04 6.82
C MET A 1 12.92 -8.22 7.58
N GLU A 2 13.37 -8.68 8.72
CA GLU A 2 14.31 -7.93 9.57
C GLU A 2 15.65 -7.67 8.92
N GLN A 3 16.04 -8.50 7.96
CA GLN A 3 17.30 -8.35 7.25
C GLN A 3 17.17 -7.61 5.92
N VAL A 4 15.94 -7.15 5.61
CA VAL A 4 15.67 -6.42 4.37
C VAL A 4 15.93 -4.94 4.58
N THR A 5 16.68 -4.33 3.67
CA THR A 5 17.01 -2.91 3.71
C THR A 5 16.35 -2.19 2.53
N GLU A 6 15.68 -1.07 2.79
CA GLU A 6 15.01 -0.29 1.76
C GLU A 6 15.95 0.08 0.61
N ALA A 7 17.20 0.41 0.91
CA ALA A 7 18.18 0.85 -0.08
C ALA A 7 18.46 -0.21 -1.19
N ASP A 8 18.19 -1.47 -0.91
CA ASP A 8 18.48 -2.57 -1.85
C ASP A 8 17.36 -2.80 -2.88
N TYR A 9 16.21 -2.11 -2.74
CA TYR A 9 15.04 -2.37 -3.58
C TYR A 9 14.44 -1.08 -4.13
N ASP A 10 13.73 -1.20 -5.26
CA ASP A 10 13.13 -0.06 -5.95
C ASP A 10 11.66 0.14 -5.65
N ALA A 11 10.98 -0.89 -5.16
CA ALA A 11 9.55 -0.83 -4.88
C ALA A 11 9.15 -1.86 -3.82
N LEU A 12 8.01 -1.63 -3.19
CA LEU A 12 7.42 -2.54 -2.21
C LEU A 12 6.03 -2.93 -2.69
N VAL A 13 5.76 -4.23 -2.71
CA VAL A 13 4.45 -4.76 -3.09
C VAL A 13 3.85 -5.51 -1.91
N ILE A 14 2.65 -5.14 -1.52
CA ILE A 14 1.94 -5.74 -0.39
C ILE A 14 0.71 -6.48 -0.92
N PRO A 15 0.71 -7.81 -0.89
CA PRO A 15 -0.42 -8.59 -1.39
C PRO A 15 -1.61 -8.57 -0.42
N GLY A 16 -2.79 -8.92 -0.95
CA GLY A 16 -3.99 -9.04 -0.14
C GLY A 16 -4.09 -10.37 0.59
N GLY A 17 -5.32 -10.85 0.77
CA GLY A 17 -5.59 -12.09 1.50
C GLY A 17 -5.48 -11.89 2.99
N PHE A 18 -5.00 -12.90 3.72
CA PHE A 18 -4.84 -12.83 5.18
C PHE A 18 -3.49 -12.29 5.63
N ALA A 19 -2.52 -12.16 4.73
CA ALA A 19 -1.19 -11.67 5.06
C ALA A 19 -1.19 -10.28 5.71
N PRO A 20 -2.00 -9.30 5.25
CA PRO A 20 -1.99 -7.95 5.84
C PRO A 20 -2.31 -7.93 7.33
N ASP A 21 -3.18 -8.82 7.81
CA ASP A 21 -3.51 -8.89 9.24
C ASP A 21 -2.27 -9.20 10.09
N LYS A 22 -1.41 -10.08 9.60
CA LYS A 22 -0.17 -10.43 10.29
C LYS A 22 0.91 -9.38 10.08
N LEU A 23 1.04 -8.90 8.85
CA LEU A 23 2.07 -7.93 8.48
C LEU A 23 1.93 -6.62 9.26
N ARG A 24 0.70 -6.15 9.45
CA ARG A 24 0.45 -4.90 10.19
C ARG A 24 0.90 -4.95 11.64
N ARG A 25 1.09 -6.14 12.19
CA ARG A 25 1.52 -6.34 13.58
C ARG A 25 3.04 -6.46 13.72
N SER A 26 3.76 -6.49 12.62
CA SER A 26 5.22 -6.59 12.63
C SER A 26 5.85 -5.20 12.58
N GLN A 27 6.57 -4.82 13.63
CA GLN A 27 7.25 -3.52 13.63
C GLN A 27 8.29 -3.43 12.51
N ALA A 28 8.98 -4.53 12.21
CA ALA A 28 9.96 -4.57 11.13
C ALA A 28 9.31 -4.24 9.78
N VAL A 29 8.10 -4.78 9.52
CA VAL A 29 7.37 -4.50 8.28
C VAL A 29 6.94 -3.03 8.25
N LEU A 30 6.41 -2.51 9.35
CA LEU A 30 5.97 -1.11 9.42
C LEU A 30 7.13 -0.15 9.21
N ASP A 31 8.29 -0.45 9.78
CA ASP A 31 9.48 0.37 9.60
C ASP A 31 9.95 0.34 8.14
N LEU A 32 9.86 -0.82 7.49
CA LEU A 32 10.20 -0.95 6.08
C LEU A 32 9.26 -0.11 5.20
N VAL A 33 7.96 -0.17 5.47
CA VAL A 33 6.97 0.63 4.74
C VAL A 33 7.28 2.12 4.88
N ARG A 34 7.56 2.57 6.09
CA ARG A 34 7.93 3.96 6.34
C ARG A 34 9.20 4.37 5.59
N ALA A 35 10.20 3.47 5.55
CA ALA A 35 11.45 3.75 4.86
C ALA A 35 11.24 3.90 3.34
N PHE A 36 10.42 3.04 2.75
CA PHE A 36 10.09 3.15 1.33
C PHE A 36 9.35 4.45 1.03
N ASP A 37 8.42 4.83 1.90
CA ASP A 37 7.66 6.06 1.71
C ASP A 37 8.56 7.30 1.87
N ALA A 38 9.43 7.31 2.86
CA ALA A 38 10.37 8.40 3.08
C ALA A 38 11.33 8.57 1.89
N GLY A 39 11.69 7.46 1.24
CA GLY A 39 12.53 7.49 0.04
C GLY A 39 11.77 7.82 -1.24
N GLY A 40 10.45 8.00 -1.16
CA GLY A 40 9.63 8.27 -2.34
C GLY A 40 9.50 7.07 -3.27
N LYS A 41 9.79 5.87 -2.81
CA LYS A 41 9.75 4.66 -3.63
C LYS A 41 8.33 4.13 -3.75
N PRO A 42 7.97 3.53 -4.90
CA PRO A 42 6.63 2.99 -5.09
C PRO A 42 6.25 1.96 -4.04
N ILE A 43 5.05 2.13 -3.49
CA ILE A 43 4.43 1.17 -2.57
C ILE A 43 3.10 0.77 -3.19
N ALA A 44 2.98 -0.48 -3.60
CA ALA A 44 1.77 -1.00 -4.22
C ALA A 44 1.05 -1.93 -3.23
N PHE A 45 -0.22 -1.69 -3.02
CA PHE A 45 -1.04 -2.52 -2.12
C PHE A 45 -2.42 -2.72 -2.70
N ILE A 46 -3.02 -3.87 -2.41
CA ILE A 46 -4.29 -4.28 -3.00
C ILE A 46 -5.20 -4.91 -1.96
N CYS A 47 -6.52 -4.69 -2.11
CA CYS A 47 -7.56 -5.34 -1.30
C CYS A 47 -7.42 -4.97 0.17
N HIS A 48 -7.23 -5.95 1.07
CA HIS A 48 -7.04 -5.73 2.50
C HIS A 48 -5.63 -5.22 2.84
N ALA A 49 -4.72 -5.21 1.87
CA ALA A 49 -3.34 -4.78 2.12
C ALA A 49 -3.24 -3.34 2.61
N GLY A 50 -4.29 -2.53 2.42
CA GLY A 50 -4.35 -1.16 2.97
C GLY A 50 -4.17 -1.11 4.48
N TRP A 51 -4.46 -2.19 5.21
CA TRP A 51 -4.22 -2.24 6.66
C TRP A 51 -2.75 -2.02 7.02
N VAL A 52 -1.82 -2.43 6.16
CA VAL A 52 -0.38 -2.29 6.45
C VAL A 52 0.05 -0.81 6.41
N PRO A 53 -0.19 -0.05 5.33
CA PRO A 53 0.15 1.38 5.34
C PRO A 53 -0.67 2.17 6.38
N ILE A 54 -1.90 1.74 6.72
CA ILE A 54 -2.64 2.36 7.83
C ILE A 54 -1.82 2.25 9.11
N SER A 55 -1.37 1.03 9.45
CA SER A 55 -0.60 0.80 10.67
C SER A 55 0.77 1.47 10.63
N ALA A 56 1.36 1.63 9.45
CA ALA A 56 2.60 2.38 9.26
C ALA A 56 2.38 3.90 9.33
N LYS A 57 1.13 4.35 9.31
CA LYS A 57 0.74 5.77 9.46
C LYS A 57 1.26 6.66 8.34
N ILE A 58 1.22 6.16 7.11
CA ILE A 58 1.67 6.90 5.93
C ILE A 58 0.54 7.39 5.03
N LEU A 59 -0.73 7.10 5.37
CA LEU A 59 -1.86 7.41 4.48
C LEU A 59 -2.54 8.75 4.74
N LYS A 60 -2.23 9.43 5.83
CA LYS A 60 -2.93 10.67 6.19
C LYS A 60 -2.85 11.71 5.08
N GLY A 61 -4.02 12.18 4.65
CA GLY A 61 -4.13 13.22 3.63
C GLY A 61 -3.85 12.74 2.21
N ARG A 62 -3.70 11.44 2.00
CA ARG A 62 -3.37 10.88 0.69
C ARG A 62 -4.55 10.13 0.09
N ARG A 63 -4.59 10.06 -1.25
CA ARG A 63 -5.64 9.31 -1.95
C ARG A 63 -5.23 7.85 -2.10
N ALA A 64 -6.17 6.97 -1.84
CA ALA A 64 -5.95 5.54 -2.03
C ALA A 64 -7.29 4.82 -2.13
N THR A 65 -7.26 3.57 -2.58
CA THR A 65 -8.41 2.71 -2.58
C THR A 65 -8.07 1.38 -1.90
N SER A 66 -9.07 0.55 -1.70
CA SER A 66 -8.94 -0.76 -1.09
C SER A 66 -10.20 -1.54 -1.39
N VAL A 67 -10.27 -2.80 -0.93
CA VAL A 67 -11.54 -3.49 -0.89
C VAL A 67 -12.50 -2.70 0.02
N SER A 68 -13.77 -2.65 -0.36
CA SER A 68 -14.77 -1.85 0.37
C SER A 68 -14.91 -2.26 1.84
N ALA A 69 -14.58 -3.51 2.16
CA ALA A 69 -14.68 -4.01 3.53
C ALA A 69 -13.83 -3.23 4.54
N ILE A 70 -12.75 -2.58 4.10
CA ILE A 70 -11.89 -1.79 5.00
C ILE A 70 -11.94 -0.29 4.68
N ARG A 71 -12.96 0.14 3.94
CA ARG A 71 -13.13 1.57 3.63
C ARG A 71 -13.15 2.43 4.87
N ASP A 72 -13.93 2.02 5.89
CA ASP A 72 -14.03 2.80 7.12
C ASP A 72 -12.69 2.91 7.83
N ASP A 73 -11.91 1.83 7.82
CA ASP A 73 -10.57 1.85 8.41
C ASP A 73 -9.65 2.83 7.68
N MET A 74 -9.75 2.87 6.36
CA MET A 74 -8.97 3.81 5.54
C MET A 74 -9.37 5.25 5.86
N GLU A 75 -10.67 5.52 5.92
CA GLU A 75 -11.18 6.86 6.24
C GLU A 75 -10.81 7.28 7.66
N ASN A 76 -10.85 6.35 8.60
CA ASN A 76 -10.44 6.62 9.99
C ASN A 76 -8.95 6.93 10.10
N ALA A 77 -8.15 6.50 9.14
CA ALA A 77 -6.74 6.83 9.05
C ALA A 77 -6.49 8.15 8.30
N ASP A 78 -7.55 8.93 8.07
CA ASP A 78 -7.54 10.20 7.34
C ASP A 78 -7.11 10.04 5.87
N THR A 79 -7.39 8.89 5.27
CA THR A 79 -7.17 8.65 3.86
C THR A 79 -8.36 9.18 3.06
N ASP A 80 -8.09 9.83 1.95
CA ASP A 80 -9.14 10.16 0.97
C ASP A 80 -9.42 8.89 0.15
N TRP A 81 -10.35 8.07 0.65
CA TRP A 81 -10.70 6.82 -0.02
C TRP A 81 -11.47 7.11 -1.29
N THR A 82 -10.93 6.66 -2.42
CA THR A 82 -11.46 6.94 -3.74
C THR A 82 -12.05 5.66 -4.33
N ASP A 83 -13.30 5.72 -4.75
CA ASP A 83 -14.03 4.55 -5.29
C ASP A 83 -13.66 4.35 -6.77
N GLU A 84 -12.44 3.92 -7.01
CA GLU A 84 -11.93 3.57 -8.32
C GLU A 84 -11.17 2.25 -8.25
N PRO A 85 -11.12 1.48 -9.35
CA PRO A 85 -10.42 0.17 -9.34
C PRO A 85 -8.95 0.26 -8.96
N THR A 86 -8.28 1.32 -9.42
CA THR A 86 -6.87 1.56 -9.14
C THR A 86 -6.66 3.05 -8.92
N VAL A 87 -5.92 3.40 -7.86
CA VAL A 87 -5.61 4.79 -7.52
C VAL A 87 -4.11 4.95 -7.40
N VAL A 88 -3.57 5.98 -8.04
CA VAL A 88 -2.17 6.37 -7.92
C VAL A 88 -2.12 7.76 -7.31
N ASP A 89 -1.39 7.88 -6.21
CA ASP A 89 -1.14 9.17 -5.56
C ASP A 89 0.33 9.23 -5.16
N GLY A 90 1.12 9.98 -5.94
CA GLY A 90 2.56 10.00 -5.73
C GLY A 90 3.14 8.60 -5.87
N ASN A 91 3.79 8.12 -4.81
CA ASN A 91 4.39 6.79 -4.78
C ASN A 91 3.44 5.68 -4.32
N LEU A 92 2.20 6.00 -3.98
CA LEU A 92 1.22 5.02 -3.54
C LEU A 92 0.39 4.52 -4.72
N ILE A 93 0.34 3.20 -4.89
CA ILE A 93 -0.41 2.55 -5.96
C ILE A 93 -1.33 1.52 -5.32
N SER A 94 -2.64 1.78 -5.32
CA SER A 94 -3.59 0.93 -4.65
C SER A 94 -4.67 0.40 -5.60
N ALA A 95 -5.23 -0.77 -5.27
CA ALA A 95 -6.31 -1.37 -6.05
C ALA A 95 -7.30 -2.05 -5.12
N LYS A 96 -8.54 -2.25 -5.60
CA LYS A 96 -9.62 -2.80 -4.79
C LYS A 96 -9.57 -4.31 -4.64
N THR A 97 -9.48 -5.05 -5.76
CA THR A 97 -9.67 -6.50 -5.76
C THR A 97 -8.71 -7.15 -6.75
N PRO A 98 -8.55 -8.49 -6.68
CA PRO A 98 -7.73 -9.21 -7.65
C PRO A 98 -8.15 -9.00 -9.11
N ALA A 99 -9.42 -8.66 -9.36
CA ALA A 99 -9.87 -8.33 -10.72
C ALA A 99 -9.14 -7.12 -11.30
N ASP A 100 -8.55 -6.29 -10.45
CA ASP A 100 -7.87 -5.04 -10.83
C ASP A 100 -6.35 -5.21 -10.97
N LEU A 101 -5.85 -6.44 -10.89
CA LEU A 101 -4.40 -6.72 -10.95
C LEU A 101 -3.72 -6.16 -12.20
N GLY A 102 -4.36 -6.26 -13.36
CA GLY A 102 -3.77 -5.79 -14.61
C GLY A 102 -3.41 -4.30 -14.57
N PRO A 103 -4.39 -3.40 -14.39
CA PRO A 103 -4.14 -1.98 -14.27
C PRO A 103 -3.19 -1.61 -13.11
N TRP A 104 -3.32 -2.31 -11.98
CA TRP A 104 -2.47 -2.09 -10.82
C TRP A 104 -1.00 -2.39 -11.13
N MET A 105 -0.73 -3.54 -11.76
CA MET A 105 0.63 -3.91 -12.14
C MET A 105 1.20 -2.96 -13.20
N LYS A 106 0.39 -2.51 -14.16
CA LYS A 106 0.83 -1.52 -15.14
C LYS A 106 1.24 -0.21 -14.48
N ALA A 107 0.45 0.25 -13.50
CA ALA A 107 0.77 1.47 -12.76
C ALA A 107 2.07 1.31 -11.99
N LEU A 108 2.28 0.16 -11.36
CA LEU A 108 3.50 -0.13 -10.63
C LEU A 108 4.72 -0.12 -11.56
N LEU A 109 4.62 -0.78 -12.71
CA LEU A 109 5.72 -0.83 -13.67
C LEU A 109 6.08 0.56 -14.20
N ARG A 110 5.08 1.41 -14.43
CA ARG A 110 5.34 2.80 -14.86
C ARG A 110 6.06 3.58 -13.74
N ALA A 111 5.70 3.35 -12.48
CA ALA A 111 6.31 4.04 -11.36
C ALA A 111 7.77 3.64 -11.15
N ILE A 112 8.10 2.40 -11.42
CA ILE A 112 9.48 1.91 -11.32
C ILE A 112 10.33 2.46 -12.48
N GLY A 113 9.70 2.72 -13.59
CA GLY A 113 10.40 3.31 -14.73
C GLY A 113 10.69 2.36 -15.81
#